data_58acf166de519f5628902b02634683b9
#
_entry.id   58acf166de519f5628902b02634683b9
#
_cell.length_a   1.000
_cell.length_b   1.000
_cell.length_c   1.000
_cell.angle_alpha   90.00
_cell.angle_beta   90.00
_cell.angle_gamma   90.00
#
_symmetry.space_group_name_H-M   'P 1'
#
loop_
_entity.id
_entity.type
_entity.pdbx_description
1 polymer ?
#
loop_
_entity_poly.entity_id
_entity_poly.type
_entity_poly.pdbx_seq_one_letter_code
_entity_poly.pdbx_strand_id
1 'polypeptide(L)'
;MFFSILNIGRTDLEIRDWDAHVGITAAELDAVKSLIERTVPAICVHPDFYRDPCFVWTGAKDDDGYGRHRVPAGMGGSALVHRFIFQKAVGEIPGKLTVDHACSNRACCNLRHLRLLPLDLNRELGDHKKLYSR
;
A
#
# COMPACT_ATOMS: atom_id res chain seq x y z
N MET A 1 16.57 8.27 -3.03
CA MET A 1 16.51 8.04 -1.58
C MET A 1 15.27 7.25 -1.24
N PHE A 2 15.40 6.26 -0.38
CA PHE A 2 14.31 5.40 0.01
C PHE A 2 13.12 6.19 0.58
N PHE A 3 13.40 7.09 1.52
CA PHE A 3 12.33 7.86 2.15
C PHE A 3 11.60 8.78 1.18
N SER A 4 12.30 9.27 0.17
CA SER A 4 11.66 10.10 -0.85
C SER A 4 10.57 9.34 -1.59
N ILE A 5 10.81 8.05 -1.88
CA ILE A 5 9.82 7.22 -2.57
C ILE A 5 8.60 6.96 -1.70
N LEU A 6 8.83 6.57 -0.44
CA LEU A 6 7.75 6.20 0.46
C LEU A 6 7.04 7.37 1.10
N ASN A 7 7.68 8.53 1.14
CA ASN A 7 7.20 9.68 1.87
C ASN A 7 6.90 10.89 1.01
N ILE A 8 6.63 10.69 -0.27
CA ILE A 8 6.18 11.78 -1.13
C ILE A 8 4.94 12.42 -0.49
N GLY A 9 5.01 13.72 -0.22
CA GLY A 9 3.92 14.44 0.43
C GLY A 9 3.75 14.17 1.92
N ARG A 10 4.60 13.32 2.52
CA ARG A 10 4.53 13.04 3.95
C ARG A 10 5.28 14.08 4.77
N THR A 11 4.90 14.18 6.03
CA THR A 11 5.54 15.08 6.99
C THR A 11 6.82 14.47 7.57
N ASP A 12 7.65 15.31 8.18
CA ASP A 12 8.82 14.82 8.90
C ASP A 12 8.45 13.89 10.04
N LEU A 13 7.30 14.09 10.66
CA LEU A 13 6.81 13.20 11.71
C LEU A 13 6.60 11.78 11.18
N GLU A 14 6.03 11.66 10.00
CA GLU A 14 5.81 10.35 9.38
C GLU A 14 7.13 9.67 9.03
N ILE A 15 8.14 10.43 8.63
CA ILE A 15 9.47 9.89 8.38
C ILE A 15 10.06 9.33 9.67
N ARG A 16 9.90 10.06 10.79
CA ARG A 16 10.38 9.57 12.08
C ARG A 16 9.64 8.33 12.54
N ASP A 17 8.33 8.29 12.32
CA ASP A 17 7.53 7.11 12.67
C ASP A 17 7.99 5.90 11.88
N TRP A 18 8.32 6.11 10.62
CA TRP A 18 8.82 5.07 9.76
C TRP A 18 10.15 4.51 10.26
N ASP A 19 11.08 5.40 10.63
CA ASP A 19 12.39 5.00 11.15
C ASP A 19 12.28 4.33 12.50
N ALA A 20 11.31 4.72 13.30
CA ALA A 20 11.11 4.19 14.64
C ALA A 20 10.26 2.92 14.64
N HIS A 21 9.82 2.44 13.50
CA HIS A 21 8.96 1.25 13.43
C HIS A 21 9.69 0.03 13.97
N VAL A 22 9.17 -0.50 15.08
CA VAL A 22 9.78 -1.62 15.77
C VAL A 22 9.53 -2.91 14.98
N GLY A 23 10.59 -3.68 14.77
CA GLY A 23 10.50 -4.98 14.15
C GLY A 23 10.75 -5.03 12.66
N ILE A 24 10.84 -3.91 11.97
CA ILE A 24 11.23 -3.95 10.56
C ILE A 24 12.73 -4.16 10.45
N THR A 25 13.13 -5.16 9.69
CA THR A 25 14.54 -5.46 9.45
C THR A 25 15.03 -4.73 8.21
N ALA A 26 16.37 -4.64 8.05
CA ALA A 26 16.96 -4.08 6.85
C ALA A 26 16.53 -4.85 5.60
N ALA A 27 16.43 -6.18 5.69
CA ALA A 27 15.99 -7.01 4.58
C ALA A 27 14.54 -6.72 4.20
N GLU A 28 13.66 -6.56 5.19
CA GLU A 28 12.27 -6.21 4.96
C GLU A 28 12.13 -4.82 4.34
N LEU A 29 12.91 -3.88 4.81
CA LEU A 29 12.93 -2.52 4.28
C LEU A 29 13.35 -2.53 2.81
N ASP A 30 14.39 -3.29 2.48
CA ASP A 30 14.85 -3.45 1.10
C ASP A 30 13.78 -4.08 0.22
N ALA A 31 13.06 -5.07 0.75
CA ALA A 31 11.98 -5.73 0.01
C ALA A 31 10.86 -4.73 -0.32
N VAL A 32 10.46 -3.91 0.65
CA VAL A 32 9.44 -2.87 0.43
C VAL A 32 9.92 -1.88 -0.62
N LYS A 33 11.16 -1.42 -0.50
CA LYS A 33 11.75 -0.49 -1.45
C LYS A 33 11.73 -1.06 -2.87
N SER A 34 12.11 -2.34 -3.02
CA SER A 34 12.12 -3.00 -4.32
C SER A 34 10.72 -3.04 -4.94
N LEU A 35 9.70 -3.28 -4.12
CA LEU A 35 8.32 -3.28 -4.62
C LEU A 35 7.89 -1.89 -5.06
N ILE A 36 8.20 -0.86 -4.29
CA ILE A 36 7.86 0.52 -4.65
C ILE A 36 8.55 0.92 -5.96
N GLU A 37 9.78 0.50 -6.16
CA GLU A 37 10.52 0.77 -7.41
C GLU A 37 9.88 0.13 -8.64
N ARG A 38 9.01 -0.86 -8.45
CA ARG A 38 8.25 -1.51 -9.54
C ARG A 38 6.89 -0.87 -9.76
N THR A 39 6.65 0.30 -9.22
CA THR A 39 5.42 1.06 -9.44
C THR A 39 5.68 2.24 -10.35
N VAL A 40 4.63 2.76 -10.96
CA VAL A 40 4.67 4.01 -11.72
C VAL A 40 3.65 4.98 -11.15
N PRO A 41 3.98 6.28 -11.09
CA PRO A 41 3.01 7.25 -10.59
C PRO A 41 1.89 7.45 -11.59
N ALA A 42 0.68 7.62 -11.09
CA ALA A 42 -0.49 7.92 -11.90
C ALA A 42 -1.40 8.89 -11.15
N ILE A 43 -2.07 9.76 -11.89
CA ILE A 43 -3.02 10.69 -11.29
C ILE A 43 -4.13 9.87 -10.63
N CYS A 44 -4.39 10.17 -9.35
CA CYS A 44 -5.46 9.53 -8.62
C CYS A 44 -6.80 10.15 -9.05
N VAL A 45 -7.77 9.29 -9.40
CA VAL A 45 -9.10 9.76 -9.80
C VAL A 45 -9.97 10.17 -8.61
N HIS A 46 -9.59 9.74 -7.40
CA HIS A 46 -10.35 10.07 -6.21
C HIS A 46 -10.13 11.54 -5.84
N PRO A 47 -11.20 12.32 -5.59
CA PRO A 47 -11.08 13.76 -5.33
C PRO A 47 -10.13 14.14 -4.19
N ASP A 48 -10.06 13.29 -3.16
CA ASP A 48 -9.25 13.57 -1.98
C ASP A 48 -7.75 13.41 -2.23
N PHE A 49 -7.36 12.76 -3.34
CA PHE A 49 -5.97 12.40 -3.60
C PHE A 49 -5.43 12.94 -4.91
N TYR A 50 -6.11 13.88 -5.55
CA TYR A 50 -5.72 14.30 -6.89
C TYR A 50 -4.31 14.90 -6.97
N ARG A 51 -3.77 15.38 -5.86
CA ARG A 51 -2.41 15.93 -5.78
C ARG A 51 -1.38 14.93 -5.24
N ASP A 52 -1.81 13.72 -4.90
CA ASP A 52 -0.97 12.69 -4.37
C ASP A 52 -1.11 11.45 -5.26
N PRO A 53 -0.13 11.18 -6.12
CA PRO A 53 -0.30 10.16 -7.14
C PRO A 53 -0.45 8.76 -6.55
N CYS A 54 -1.20 7.92 -7.24
CA CYS A 54 -1.16 6.49 -7.00
C CYS A 54 0.20 5.96 -7.46
N PHE A 55 0.74 4.99 -6.72
CA PHE A 55 1.91 4.24 -7.15
C PHE A 55 1.40 2.92 -7.71
N VAL A 56 1.21 2.87 -9.01
CA VAL A 56 0.53 1.76 -9.67
C VAL A 56 1.49 0.59 -9.89
N TRP A 57 1.12 -0.56 -9.34
CA TRP A 57 1.90 -1.79 -9.51
C TRP A 57 1.96 -2.20 -10.98
N THR A 58 3.16 -2.50 -11.46
CA THR A 58 3.39 -2.87 -12.87
C THR A 58 3.55 -4.37 -13.08
N GLY A 59 3.61 -5.15 -12.02
CA GLY A 59 3.76 -6.60 -12.10
C GLY A 59 2.44 -7.34 -12.23
N ALA A 60 2.47 -8.62 -11.91
CA ALA A 60 1.30 -9.48 -11.99
C ALA A 60 0.17 -8.98 -11.08
N LYS A 61 -1.06 -9.20 -11.49
CA LYS A 61 -2.26 -8.85 -10.73
C LYS A 61 -3.18 -10.06 -10.67
N ASP A 62 -3.99 -10.12 -9.61
CA ASP A 62 -5.04 -11.14 -9.53
C ASP A 62 -6.26 -10.71 -10.34
N ASP A 63 -7.30 -11.56 -10.31
CA ASP A 63 -8.52 -11.32 -11.08
C ASP A 63 -9.28 -10.07 -10.63
N ASP A 64 -9.05 -9.65 -9.40
CA ASP A 64 -9.69 -8.46 -8.84
C ASP A 64 -8.87 -7.18 -9.04
N GLY A 65 -7.70 -7.28 -9.66
CA GLY A 65 -6.85 -6.14 -9.96
C GLY A 65 -5.83 -5.79 -8.88
N TYR A 66 -5.72 -6.61 -7.83
CA TYR A 66 -4.72 -6.40 -6.78
C TYR A 66 -3.35 -6.90 -7.22
N GLY A 67 -2.31 -6.12 -6.94
CA GLY A 67 -0.94 -6.52 -7.26
C GLY A 67 -0.49 -7.74 -6.49
N ARG A 68 0.21 -8.63 -7.16
CA ARG A 68 0.77 -9.85 -6.56
C ARG A 68 2.27 -9.91 -6.76
N HIS A 69 2.96 -10.50 -5.79
CA HIS A 69 4.41 -10.69 -5.85
C HIS A 69 4.80 -12.00 -5.19
N ARG A 70 6.03 -12.40 -5.44
CA ARG A 70 6.62 -13.54 -4.73
C ARG A 70 7.25 -13.01 -3.43
N VAL A 71 6.76 -13.50 -2.30
CA VAL A 71 7.33 -13.14 -1.00
C VAL A 71 8.73 -13.74 -0.89
N PRO A 72 9.76 -12.96 -0.50
CA PRO A 72 11.10 -13.51 -0.31
C PRO A 72 11.09 -14.66 0.71
N ALA A 73 11.89 -15.69 0.44
CA ALA A 73 11.94 -16.88 1.29
C ALA A 73 12.27 -16.51 2.73
N GLY A 74 11.49 -17.07 3.66
CA GLY A 74 11.69 -16.86 5.10
C GLY A 74 11.23 -15.52 5.65
N MET A 75 10.75 -14.62 4.80
CA MET A 75 10.35 -13.28 5.26
C MET A 75 8.93 -13.23 5.79
N GLY A 76 8.03 -14.06 5.26
CA GLY A 76 6.62 -14.00 5.61
C GLY A 76 5.92 -12.78 5.06
N GLY A 77 4.63 -12.71 5.31
CA GLY A 77 3.80 -11.61 4.82
C GLY A 77 2.92 -12.01 3.64
N SER A 78 2.14 -11.08 3.17
CA SER A 78 1.13 -11.33 2.14
C SER A 78 1.72 -11.38 0.73
N ALA A 79 1.16 -12.25 -0.10
CA ALA A 79 1.45 -12.25 -1.53
C ALA A 79 0.78 -11.07 -2.27
N LEU A 80 -0.12 -10.37 -1.63
CA LEU A 80 -0.69 -9.14 -2.17
C LEU A 80 0.24 -7.98 -1.83
N VAL A 81 0.66 -7.23 -2.85
CA VAL A 81 1.70 -6.19 -2.71
C VAL A 81 1.31 -5.13 -1.69
N HIS A 82 0.11 -4.60 -1.77
CA HIS A 82 -0.32 -3.54 -0.86
C HIS A 82 -0.36 -4.02 0.60
N ARG A 83 -0.79 -5.26 0.83
CA ARG A 83 -0.81 -5.82 2.19
C ARG A 83 0.61 -6.06 2.70
N PHE A 84 1.49 -6.59 1.86
CA PHE A 84 2.88 -6.82 2.24
C PHE A 84 3.56 -5.51 2.62
N ILE A 85 3.42 -4.47 1.81
CA ILE A 85 4.00 -3.16 2.09
C ILE A 85 3.47 -2.63 3.41
N PHE A 86 2.16 -2.73 3.63
CA PHE A 86 1.55 -2.27 4.87
C PHE A 86 2.09 -3.04 6.07
N GLN A 87 2.12 -4.37 5.98
CA GLN A 87 2.61 -5.24 7.07
C GLN A 87 4.04 -4.90 7.48
N LYS A 88 4.92 -4.68 6.51
CA LYS A 88 6.33 -4.43 6.80
C LYS A 88 6.59 -2.98 7.21
N ALA A 89 5.87 -2.05 6.63
CA ALA A 89 6.10 -0.62 6.86
C ALA A 89 5.36 -0.08 8.08
N VAL A 90 4.14 -0.53 8.30
CA VAL A 90 3.28 0.02 9.35
C VAL A 90 3.17 -0.95 10.52
N GLY A 91 2.90 -2.23 10.25
CA GLY A 91 2.78 -3.24 11.28
C GLY A 91 1.76 -4.29 10.93
N GLU A 92 1.59 -5.26 11.83
CA GLU A 92 0.67 -6.36 11.64
C GLU A 92 -0.74 -5.87 11.37
N ILE A 93 -1.44 -6.58 10.48
CA ILE A 93 -2.84 -6.28 10.19
C ILE A 93 -3.68 -7.08 11.21
N PRO A 94 -4.42 -6.40 12.10
CA PRO A 94 -5.26 -7.11 13.07
C PRO A 94 -6.29 -8.01 12.38
N GLY A 95 -6.64 -9.11 13.03
CA GLY A 95 -7.33 -10.24 12.43
C GLY A 95 -8.57 -9.97 11.60
N LYS A 96 -9.42 -9.04 11.99
CA LYS A 96 -10.67 -8.76 11.26
C LYS A 96 -10.60 -7.49 10.42
N LEU A 97 -9.42 -6.88 10.30
CA LEU A 97 -9.25 -5.69 9.51
C LEU A 97 -8.69 -6.04 8.14
N THR A 98 -8.98 -5.19 7.19
CA THR A 98 -8.45 -5.28 5.82
C THR A 98 -7.68 -4.02 5.49
N VAL A 99 -6.75 -4.13 4.56
CA VAL A 99 -6.06 -2.96 4.01
C VAL A 99 -6.87 -2.51 2.81
N ASP A 100 -7.49 -1.36 2.96
CA ASP A 100 -8.36 -0.77 1.95
C ASP A 100 -7.63 0.30 1.16
N HIS A 101 -7.94 0.39 -0.13
CA HIS A 101 -7.47 1.47 -1.00
C HIS A 101 -8.44 2.65 -0.90
N ALA A 102 -8.12 3.63 -0.05
CA ALA A 102 -8.95 4.82 0.09
C ALA A 102 -9.07 5.59 -1.24
N CYS A 103 -8.07 5.46 -2.10
CA CYS A 103 -8.08 6.04 -3.44
C CYS A 103 -8.91 5.27 -4.46
N SER A 104 -9.44 4.11 -4.10
CA SER A 104 -10.22 3.22 -4.96
C SER A 104 -9.45 2.59 -6.12
N ASN A 105 -8.14 2.68 -6.14
CA ASN A 105 -7.30 2.02 -7.14
C ASN A 105 -6.65 0.79 -6.53
N ARG A 106 -7.12 -0.40 -6.91
CA ARG A 106 -6.67 -1.66 -6.32
C ARG A 106 -5.20 -1.98 -6.60
N ALA A 107 -4.62 -1.40 -7.63
CA ALA A 107 -3.21 -1.58 -7.95
C ALA A 107 -2.29 -0.55 -7.28
N CYS A 108 -2.83 0.37 -6.50
CA CYS A 108 -2.05 1.40 -5.84
C CYS A 108 -1.27 0.84 -4.65
N CYS A 109 0.01 1.18 -4.59
CA CYS A 109 0.91 0.79 -3.50
C CYS A 109 1.36 1.99 -2.64
N ASN A 110 0.73 3.13 -2.80
CA ASN A 110 1.07 4.32 -2.02
C ASN A 110 0.50 4.19 -0.61
N LEU A 111 1.38 4.13 0.40
CA LEU A 111 0.96 3.97 1.80
C LEU A 111 -0.03 5.04 2.25
N ARG A 112 0.07 6.24 1.72
CA ARG A 112 -0.86 7.32 2.08
C ARG A 112 -2.28 7.08 1.58
N HIS A 113 -2.44 6.18 0.61
CA HIS A 113 -3.74 5.82 0.07
C HIS A 113 -4.31 4.55 0.69
N LEU A 114 -3.58 3.94 1.63
CA LEU A 114 -3.99 2.71 2.29
C LEU A 114 -4.48 3.01 3.71
N ARG A 115 -5.50 2.26 4.13
CA ARG A 115 -6.04 2.37 5.49
C ARG A 115 -6.56 1.03 5.95
N LEU A 116 -6.68 0.86 7.26
CA LEU A 116 -7.31 -0.33 7.82
C LEU A 116 -8.81 -0.10 7.98
N LEU A 117 -9.60 -1.04 7.48
CA LEU A 117 -11.05 -1.03 7.66
C LEU A 117 -11.53 -2.42 8.04
N PRO A 118 -12.59 -2.51 8.88
CA PRO A 118 -13.29 -3.77 9.08
C PRO A 118 -13.79 -4.32 7.75
N LEU A 119 -13.80 -5.64 7.61
CA LEU A 119 -14.16 -6.28 6.34
C LEU A 119 -15.57 -5.92 5.89
N ASP A 120 -16.53 -5.91 6.80
CA ASP A 120 -17.92 -5.55 6.49
C ASP A 120 -18.04 -4.12 5.97
N LEU A 121 -17.34 -3.18 6.61
CA LEU A 121 -17.33 -1.79 6.16
C LEU A 121 -16.67 -1.64 4.79
N ASN A 122 -15.58 -2.37 4.57
CA ASN A 122 -14.90 -2.36 3.28
C ASN A 122 -15.82 -2.86 2.16
N ARG A 123 -16.59 -3.91 2.40
CA ARG A 123 -17.56 -4.42 1.43
C ARG A 123 -18.67 -3.40 1.16
N GLU A 124 -19.16 -2.75 2.19
CA GLU A 124 -20.20 -1.73 2.07
C GLU A 124 -19.70 -0.55 1.22
N LEU A 125 -18.48 -0.08 1.46
CA LEU A 125 -17.90 1.02 0.72
C LEU A 125 -17.52 0.62 -0.71
N GLY A 126 -17.41 -0.67 -0.99
CA GLY A 126 -17.00 -1.16 -2.30
C GLY A 126 -17.88 -0.65 -3.44
N ASP A 127 -19.17 -0.53 -3.22
CA ASP A 127 -20.10 -0.04 -4.24
C ASP A 127 -19.86 1.46 -4.54
N HIS A 128 -19.54 2.22 -3.53
CA HIS A 128 -19.21 3.63 -3.70
C HIS A 128 -17.89 3.81 -4.44
N LYS A 129 -16.94 2.93 -4.18
CA LYS A 129 -15.63 2.98 -4.84
C LYS A 129 -15.72 2.76 -6.33
N LYS A 130 -16.72 2.07 -6.80
CA LYS A 130 -16.91 1.83 -8.24
C LYS A 130 -17.06 3.13 -9.03
N LEU A 131 -17.47 4.21 -8.38
CA LEU A 131 -17.59 5.53 -9.01
C LEU A 131 -16.21 6.08 -9.41
N TYR A 132 -15.15 5.65 -8.74
CA TYR A 132 -13.80 6.13 -8.93
C TYR A 132 -12.84 5.08 -9.49
N SER A 133 -13.25 3.82 -9.51
CA SER A 133 -12.41 2.72 -9.99
C SER A 133 -12.29 2.71 -11.50
N ARG A 134 -11.22 2.13 -11.97
CA ARG A 134 -10.94 1.98 -13.41
C ARG A 134 -11.05 0.54 -13.86
#